data_4797f970b449f68f680751e766f25d21
#
_entry.id   4797f970b449f68f680751e766f25d21
#
_cell.length_a   1.000
_cell.length_b   1.000
_cell.length_c   1.000
_cell.angle_alpha   90.00
_cell.angle_beta   90.00
_cell.angle_gamma   90.00
#
_symmetry.space_group_name_H-M   'P 1'
#
loop_
_entity.id
_entity.type
_entity.pdbx_description
1 polymer ?
#
loop_
_entity_poly.entity_id
_entity_poly.type
_entity_poly.pdbx_seq_one_letter_code
_entity_poly.pdbx_strand_id
1 'polypeptide(L)'
;GTIGAIATARAAADGYTIMFTAHAPFAVAPFMQAGTTYDPSADFTPITKVAMIPMVLVTGAGSSFKTFAEMAAQAKAEPGKLDYASSGVGTPSHLNVEVIKLEQGLDIIPVPYKSTSQAMTDLIGGQVPLYMPSFPAALPQMKAGKIRGLAIGSAQRSKIMPDIPTVAEVLGKPGMTAVVWYGFLAPKGLPADVVARLDVEISKAAASPRIVAAIDKIG
;
A
#
# COMPACT_ATOMS: atom_id res chain seq x y z
N GLY A 1 12.03 9.62 -1.98
CA GLY A 1 10.74 10.23 -1.64
C GLY A 1 10.92 11.62 -1.07
N THR A 2 11.33 11.78 0.18
CA THR A 2 11.41 13.05 0.91
C THR A 2 12.34 14.07 0.24
N ILE A 3 13.52 13.64 -0.25
CA ILE A 3 14.45 14.54 -0.98
C ILE A 3 13.78 15.12 -2.25
N GLY A 4 13.10 14.28 -3.02
CA GLY A 4 12.36 14.74 -4.21
C GLY A 4 11.22 15.69 -3.84
N ALA A 5 10.48 15.42 -2.75
CA ALA A 5 9.43 16.31 -2.27
C ALA A 5 9.98 17.69 -1.88
N ILE A 6 11.11 17.75 -1.13
CA ILE A 6 11.77 19.01 -0.78
C ILE A 6 12.22 19.78 -2.03
N ALA A 7 12.82 19.09 -3.00
CA ALA A 7 13.26 19.72 -4.25
C ALA A 7 12.07 20.29 -5.04
N THR A 8 10.97 19.52 -5.14
CA THR A 8 9.75 19.97 -5.83
C THR A 8 9.10 21.15 -5.13
N ALA A 9 8.95 21.13 -3.80
CA ALA A 9 8.37 22.24 -3.05
C ALA A 9 9.11 23.57 -3.24
N ARG A 10 10.41 23.53 -3.54
CA ARG A 10 11.27 24.72 -3.76
C ARG A 10 11.42 25.13 -5.22
N ALA A 11 10.90 24.33 -6.15
CA ALA A 11 11.01 24.62 -7.58
C ALA A 11 10.02 25.73 -8.01
N ALA A 12 10.29 26.35 -9.17
CA ALA A 12 9.36 27.31 -9.76
C ALA A 12 8.07 26.61 -10.19
N ALA A 13 6.93 27.27 -9.97
CA ALA A 13 5.61 26.79 -10.36
C ALA A 13 5.29 27.17 -11.83
N ASP A 14 6.19 26.81 -12.76
CA ASP A 14 6.15 27.15 -14.18
C ASP A 14 5.71 25.99 -15.09
N GLY A 15 5.45 24.80 -14.51
CA GLY A 15 5.03 23.61 -15.23
C GLY A 15 6.17 22.73 -15.76
N TYR A 16 7.44 23.14 -15.61
CA TYR A 16 8.59 22.33 -16.04
C TYR A 16 9.12 21.40 -14.96
N THR A 17 8.69 21.58 -13.71
CA THR A 17 9.00 20.66 -12.61
C THR A 17 7.74 19.98 -12.13
N ILE A 18 7.67 18.67 -12.32
CA ILE A 18 6.63 17.81 -11.76
C ILE A 18 7.26 16.62 -11.05
N MET A 19 6.61 16.12 -10.00
CA MET A 19 7.07 14.98 -9.22
C MET A 19 6.12 13.79 -9.39
N PHE A 20 6.64 12.66 -9.84
CA PHE A 20 5.96 11.37 -9.71
C PHE A 20 6.29 10.77 -8.34
N THR A 21 5.29 10.41 -7.57
CA THR A 21 5.47 9.96 -6.19
C THR A 21 4.43 8.94 -5.75
N ALA A 22 4.76 8.23 -4.68
CA ALA A 22 3.83 7.43 -3.89
C ALA A 22 3.32 8.23 -2.68
N HIS A 23 2.35 7.68 -1.93
CA HIS A 23 1.74 8.30 -0.76
C HIS A 23 2.72 8.61 0.39
N ALA A 24 3.78 7.80 0.58
CA ALA A 24 4.60 7.85 1.78
C ALA A 24 5.25 9.22 2.09
N PRO A 25 5.83 9.97 1.14
CA PRO A 25 6.34 11.31 1.41
C PRO A 25 5.25 12.29 1.88
N PHE A 26 4.00 12.08 1.53
CA PHE A 26 2.90 13.01 1.82
C PHE A 26 2.03 12.58 3.00
N ALA A 27 1.76 11.29 3.13
CA ALA A 27 0.86 10.78 4.16
C ALA A 27 1.58 10.24 5.41
N VAL A 28 2.90 9.97 5.33
CA VAL A 28 3.65 9.31 6.40
C VAL A 28 4.83 10.14 6.88
N ALA A 29 5.70 10.59 5.99
CA ALA A 29 6.94 11.28 6.34
C ALA A 29 6.74 12.53 7.23
N PRO A 30 5.73 13.38 7.00
CA PRO A 30 5.49 14.56 7.84
C PRO A 30 5.22 14.24 9.31
N PHE A 31 4.70 13.05 9.60
CA PHE A 31 4.33 12.62 10.95
C PHE A 31 5.39 11.74 11.62
N MET A 32 6.29 11.13 10.85
CA MET A 32 7.23 10.11 11.35
C MET A 32 8.71 10.43 11.15
N GLN A 33 9.04 11.38 10.27
CA GLN A 33 10.43 11.72 9.96
C GLN A 33 10.77 13.10 10.49
N ALA A 34 11.64 13.16 11.51
CA ALA A 34 12.24 14.40 11.93
C ALA A 34 13.01 15.05 10.76
N GLY A 35 12.82 16.36 10.55
CA GLY A 35 13.47 17.08 9.45
C GLY A 35 12.69 17.12 8.14
N THR A 36 11.45 16.66 8.10
CA THR A 36 10.54 16.97 6.99
C THR A 36 10.25 18.48 7.00
N THR A 37 10.70 19.19 5.94
CA THR A 37 10.67 20.65 5.85
C THR A 37 9.64 21.16 4.84
N TYR A 38 8.60 20.39 4.56
CA TYR A 38 7.49 20.76 3.68
C TYR A 38 6.15 20.37 4.32
N ASP A 39 5.10 21.10 3.95
CA ASP A 39 3.71 20.78 4.27
C ASP A 39 3.05 20.17 3.02
N PRO A 40 2.56 18.90 3.08
CA PRO A 40 1.90 18.26 1.94
C PRO A 40 0.70 19.02 1.38
N SER A 41 -0.02 19.76 2.22
CA SER A 41 -1.22 20.50 1.84
C SER A 41 -0.92 21.92 1.34
N ALA A 42 0.14 22.54 1.86
CA ALA A 42 0.48 23.92 1.58
C ALA A 42 1.48 24.10 0.44
N ASP A 43 2.42 23.15 0.24
CA ASP A 43 3.57 23.36 -0.64
C ASP A 43 3.43 22.71 -2.03
N PHE A 44 2.33 22.00 -2.28
CA PHE A 44 2.14 21.28 -3.55
C PHE A 44 0.79 21.56 -4.19
N THR A 45 0.77 21.44 -5.52
CA THR A 45 -0.43 21.41 -6.34
C THR A 45 -0.60 19.97 -6.85
N PRO A 46 -1.66 19.23 -6.45
CA PRO A 46 -1.95 17.91 -7.02
C PRO A 46 -2.32 18.04 -8.50
N ILE A 47 -1.79 17.14 -9.33
CA ILE A 47 -2.13 17.07 -10.76
C ILE A 47 -3.10 15.92 -10.96
N THR A 48 -2.63 14.67 -10.84
CA THR A 48 -3.48 13.48 -11.04
C THR A 48 -2.95 12.26 -10.32
N LYS A 49 -3.86 11.37 -9.92
CA LYS A 49 -3.55 10.05 -9.37
C LYS A 49 -3.64 9.03 -10.52
N VAL A 50 -2.56 8.32 -10.80
CA VAL A 50 -2.46 7.41 -11.95
C VAL A 50 -2.55 5.93 -11.61
N ALA A 51 -2.26 5.54 -10.36
CA ALA A 51 -2.35 4.14 -9.96
C ALA A 51 -2.69 3.99 -8.48
N MET A 52 -3.38 2.89 -8.16
CA MET A 52 -3.57 2.38 -6.80
C MET A 52 -3.21 0.90 -6.79
N ILE A 53 -2.28 0.51 -5.93
CA ILE A 53 -1.85 -0.87 -5.76
C ILE A 53 -2.43 -1.38 -4.44
N PRO A 54 -3.34 -2.36 -4.46
CA PRO A 54 -3.86 -2.91 -3.23
C PRO A 54 -2.79 -3.71 -2.48
N MET A 55 -2.82 -3.63 -1.17
CA MET A 55 -2.10 -4.53 -0.27
C MET A 55 -2.95 -5.78 -0.03
N VAL A 56 -2.34 -6.89 0.32
CA VAL A 56 -3.05 -8.12 0.67
C VAL A 56 -2.46 -8.74 1.93
N LEU A 57 -3.29 -8.97 2.93
CA LEU A 57 -2.88 -9.71 4.12
C LEU A 57 -2.81 -11.19 3.75
N VAL A 58 -1.67 -11.81 3.95
CA VAL A 58 -1.41 -13.19 3.56
C VAL A 58 -0.82 -13.99 4.71
N THR A 59 -0.99 -15.31 4.63
CA THR A 59 -0.36 -16.31 5.51
C THR A 59 0.28 -17.42 4.68
N GLY A 60 1.20 -18.18 5.24
CA GLY A 60 1.77 -19.38 4.62
C GLY A 60 0.71 -20.46 4.39
N ALA A 61 0.87 -21.29 3.37
CA ALA A 61 -0.08 -22.38 3.06
C ALA A 61 -0.25 -23.39 4.20
N GLY A 62 0.82 -23.59 5.00
CA GLY A 62 0.81 -24.49 6.17
C GLY A 62 0.28 -23.88 7.47
N SER A 63 -0.21 -22.64 7.43
CA SER A 63 -0.74 -21.94 8.62
C SER A 63 -1.92 -22.69 9.26
N SER A 64 -2.04 -22.58 10.58
CA SER A 64 -3.17 -23.10 11.36
C SER A 64 -4.50 -22.41 11.03
N PHE A 65 -4.45 -21.14 10.67
CA PHE A 65 -5.63 -20.37 10.25
C PHE A 65 -5.69 -20.22 8.72
N LYS A 66 -6.89 -20.29 8.17
CA LYS A 66 -7.16 -20.24 6.72
C LYS A 66 -7.96 -19.03 6.29
N THR A 67 -8.56 -18.34 7.25
CA THR A 67 -9.42 -17.16 7.04
C THR A 67 -8.98 -16.01 7.95
N PHE A 68 -9.40 -14.79 7.61
CA PHE A 68 -9.19 -13.64 8.47
C PHE A 68 -9.84 -13.83 9.86
N ALA A 69 -11.04 -14.41 9.89
CA ALA A 69 -11.76 -14.64 11.15
C ALA A 69 -11.01 -15.62 12.08
N GLU A 70 -10.46 -16.71 11.53
CA GLU A 70 -9.65 -17.67 12.31
C GLU A 70 -8.36 -17.00 12.83
N MET A 71 -7.68 -16.22 12.00
CA MET A 71 -6.50 -15.46 12.39
C MET A 71 -6.82 -14.48 13.53
N ALA A 72 -7.91 -13.71 13.39
CA ALA A 72 -8.33 -12.75 14.41
C ALA A 72 -8.75 -13.45 15.71
N ALA A 73 -9.40 -14.60 15.64
CA ALA A 73 -9.75 -15.42 16.81
C ALA A 73 -8.51 -15.94 17.53
N GLN A 74 -7.50 -16.43 16.80
CA GLN A 74 -6.24 -16.87 17.40
C GLN A 74 -5.50 -15.71 18.05
N ALA A 75 -5.38 -14.55 17.39
CA ALA A 75 -4.74 -13.36 17.93
C ALA A 75 -5.42 -12.85 19.22
N LYS A 76 -6.76 -12.97 19.32
CA LYS A 76 -7.51 -12.61 20.53
C LYS A 76 -7.35 -13.63 21.65
N ALA A 77 -7.25 -14.92 21.32
CA ALA A 77 -7.05 -15.98 22.32
C ALA A 77 -5.63 -15.95 22.93
N GLU A 78 -4.64 -15.52 22.16
CA GLU A 78 -3.24 -15.48 22.56
C GLU A 78 -2.61 -14.11 22.26
N PRO A 79 -2.96 -13.04 23.00
CA PRO A 79 -2.42 -11.70 22.79
C PRO A 79 -0.88 -11.70 22.83
N GLY A 80 -0.26 -10.99 21.88
CA GLY A 80 1.19 -10.86 21.79
C GLY A 80 1.94 -12.11 21.33
N LYS A 81 1.25 -13.18 20.89
CA LYS A 81 1.88 -14.43 20.41
C LYS A 81 1.95 -14.54 18.89
N LEU A 82 1.13 -13.79 18.19
CA LEU A 82 1.12 -13.78 16.74
C LEU A 82 1.99 -12.65 16.21
N ASP A 83 2.87 -12.97 15.27
CA ASP A 83 3.78 -12.01 14.64
C ASP A 83 3.32 -11.68 13.21
N TYR A 84 3.77 -10.53 12.69
CA TYR A 84 3.64 -10.21 11.28
C TYR A 84 4.91 -9.59 10.70
N ALA A 85 5.26 -9.96 9.48
CA ALA A 85 6.37 -9.35 8.77
C ALA A 85 6.06 -7.91 8.37
N SER A 86 7.02 -7.01 8.59
CA SER A 86 6.95 -5.61 8.20
C SER A 86 8.21 -5.21 7.44
N SER A 87 8.07 -4.42 6.38
CA SER A 87 9.22 -3.85 5.66
C SER A 87 9.84 -2.63 6.39
N GLY A 88 9.50 -2.43 7.66
CA GLY A 88 9.97 -1.36 8.52
C GLY A 88 8.84 -0.42 8.99
N VAL A 89 9.13 0.34 10.02
CA VAL A 89 8.20 1.29 10.64
C VAL A 89 7.77 2.36 9.63
N GLY A 90 6.47 2.65 9.56
CA GLY A 90 5.90 3.64 8.64
C GLY A 90 5.72 3.16 7.19
N THR A 91 6.11 1.92 6.86
CA THR A 91 5.84 1.35 5.54
C THR A 91 4.37 0.92 5.39
N PRO A 92 3.85 0.76 4.16
CA PRO A 92 2.48 0.27 3.95
C PRO A 92 2.21 -1.07 4.62
N SER A 93 3.18 -2.01 4.59
CA SER A 93 3.05 -3.31 5.26
C SER A 93 2.95 -3.22 6.78
N HIS A 94 3.49 -2.17 7.38
CA HIS A 94 3.36 -1.87 8.81
C HIS A 94 2.03 -1.16 9.10
N LEU A 95 1.82 0.01 8.50
CA LEU A 95 0.68 0.88 8.84
C LEU A 95 -0.68 0.23 8.59
N ASN A 96 -0.84 -0.52 7.48
CA ASN A 96 -2.11 -1.18 7.20
C ASN A 96 -2.40 -2.31 8.19
N VAL A 97 -1.39 -3.03 8.68
CA VAL A 97 -1.59 -4.03 9.73
C VAL A 97 -1.89 -3.35 11.06
N GLU A 98 -1.22 -2.24 11.40
CA GLU A 98 -1.52 -1.48 12.63
C GLU A 98 -2.97 -0.95 12.63
N VAL A 99 -3.49 -0.51 11.48
CA VAL A 99 -4.90 -0.14 11.36
C VAL A 99 -5.83 -1.35 11.60
N ILE A 100 -5.52 -2.52 11.02
CA ILE A 100 -6.28 -3.75 11.27
C ILE A 100 -6.25 -4.13 12.76
N LYS A 101 -5.08 -4.04 13.39
CA LYS A 101 -4.92 -4.27 14.84
C LYS A 101 -5.85 -3.38 15.65
N LEU A 102 -5.80 -2.08 15.37
CA LEU A 102 -6.60 -1.08 16.07
C LEU A 102 -8.11 -1.34 15.92
N GLU A 103 -8.57 -1.59 14.68
CA GLU A 103 -9.98 -1.80 14.38
C GLU A 103 -10.56 -3.09 14.97
N GLN A 104 -9.73 -4.11 15.15
CA GLN A 104 -10.13 -5.43 15.66
C GLN A 104 -9.73 -5.67 17.11
N GLY A 105 -9.00 -4.74 17.75
CA GLY A 105 -8.46 -4.93 19.09
C GLY A 105 -7.48 -6.10 19.18
N LEU A 106 -6.59 -6.25 18.17
CA LEU A 106 -5.62 -7.35 18.13
C LEU A 106 -4.27 -6.90 18.70
N ASP A 107 -3.64 -7.80 19.44
CA ASP A 107 -2.25 -7.66 19.87
C ASP A 107 -1.37 -8.64 19.09
N ILE A 108 -0.83 -8.15 17.95
CA ILE A 108 0.10 -8.88 17.09
C ILE A 108 1.38 -8.04 16.90
N ILE A 109 2.54 -8.70 16.84
CA ILE A 109 3.85 -8.06 16.98
C ILE A 109 4.53 -7.87 15.60
N PRO A 110 5.01 -6.66 15.25
CA PRO A 110 5.76 -6.44 14.02
C PRO A 110 7.18 -7.02 14.10
N VAL A 111 7.56 -7.81 13.11
CA VAL A 111 8.92 -8.30 12.88
C VAL A 111 9.50 -7.58 11.67
N PRO A 112 10.53 -6.74 11.86
CA PRO A 112 11.10 -5.96 10.76
C PRO A 112 11.98 -6.80 9.84
N TYR A 113 11.75 -6.67 8.53
CA TYR A 113 12.54 -7.29 7.47
C TYR A 113 13.21 -6.24 6.59
N LYS A 114 14.42 -6.51 6.12
CA LYS A 114 15.18 -5.61 5.24
C LYS A 114 14.65 -5.59 3.79
N SER A 115 13.89 -6.61 3.39
CA SER A 115 13.32 -6.70 2.05
C SER A 115 12.02 -7.50 2.01
N THR A 116 11.16 -7.18 1.04
CA THR A 116 9.94 -7.95 0.72
C THR A 116 10.25 -9.42 0.40
N SER A 117 11.36 -9.67 -0.29
CA SER A 117 11.75 -11.03 -0.69
C SER A 117 12.09 -11.91 0.52
N GLN A 118 12.82 -11.37 1.50
CA GLN A 118 13.14 -12.08 2.73
C GLN A 118 11.87 -12.37 3.54
N ALA A 119 11.02 -11.35 3.76
CA ALA A 119 9.74 -11.52 4.44
C ALA A 119 8.86 -12.58 3.78
N MET A 120 8.82 -12.62 2.44
CA MET A 120 8.06 -13.61 1.69
C MET A 120 8.64 -15.03 1.84
N THR A 121 9.97 -15.18 1.85
CA THR A 121 10.63 -16.47 2.06
C THR A 121 10.30 -17.02 3.43
N ASP A 122 10.39 -16.20 4.47
CA ASP A 122 10.14 -16.59 5.86
C ASP A 122 8.65 -16.87 6.11
N LEU A 123 7.75 -16.14 5.45
CA LEU A 123 6.31 -16.45 5.45
C LEU A 123 6.01 -17.82 4.84
N ILE A 124 6.60 -18.13 3.68
CA ILE A 124 6.44 -19.44 3.03
C ILE A 124 7.04 -20.55 3.88
N GLY A 125 8.18 -20.28 4.54
CA GLY A 125 8.86 -21.20 5.44
C GLY A 125 8.20 -21.36 6.82
N GLY A 126 7.15 -20.58 7.12
CA GLY A 126 6.44 -20.61 8.41
C GLY A 126 7.20 -19.96 9.57
N GLN A 127 8.26 -19.20 9.30
CA GLN A 127 9.03 -18.46 10.33
C GLN A 127 8.28 -17.22 10.84
N VAL A 128 7.43 -16.62 10.00
CA VAL A 128 6.49 -15.56 10.36
C VAL A 128 5.10 -15.91 9.82
N PRO A 129 4.05 -15.83 10.63
CA PRO A 129 2.72 -16.32 10.24
C PRO A 129 1.94 -15.37 9.33
N LEU A 130 2.23 -14.05 9.36
CA LEU A 130 1.49 -13.03 8.64
C LEU A 130 2.43 -12.07 7.91
N TYR A 131 1.97 -11.57 6.77
CA TYR A 131 2.59 -10.46 6.04
C TYR A 131 1.53 -9.70 5.24
N MET A 132 1.76 -8.41 5.01
CA MET A 132 0.89 -7.59 4.15
C MET A 132 1.69 -6.92 3.04
N PRO A 133 2.11 -7.67 1.99
CA PRO A 133 2.78 -7.13 0.81
C PRO A 133 1.79 -6.47 -0.16
N SER A 134 2.29 -5.86 -1.23
CA SER A 134 1.46 -5.46 -2.38
C SER A 134 0.90 -6.71 -3.08
N PHE A 135 -0.33 -6.60 -3.59
CA PHE A 135 -1.00 -7.70 -4.29
C PHE A 135 -0.16 -8.25 -5.47
N PRO A 136 0.45 -7.41 -6.33
CA PRO A 136 1.33 -7.91 -7.39
C PRO A 136 2.51 -8.74 -6.88
N ALA A 137 3.10 -8.38 -5.75
CA ALA A 137 4.20 -9.13 -5.16
C ALA A 137 3.77 -10.49 -4.58
N ALA A 138 2.54 -10.58 -4.06
CA ALA A 138 1.97 -11.79 -3.48
C ALA A 138 1.38 -12.74 -4.54
N LEU A 139 0.83 -12.20 -5.63
CA LEU A 139 0.04 -12.94 -6.61
C LEU A 139 0.74 -14.20 -7.17
N PRO A 140 2.03 -14.16 -7.56
CA PRO A 140 2.70 -15.38 -8.06
C PRO A 140 2.76 -16.50 -7.02
N GLN A 141 2.98 -16.15 -5.74
CA GLN A 141 3.07 -17.14 -4.66
C GLN A 141 1.68 -17.68 -4.26
N MET A 142 0.63 -16.84 -4.34
CA MET A 142 -0.76 -17.28 -4.15
C MET A 142 -1.19 -18.23 -5.28
N LYS A 143 -0.88 -17.91 -6.56
CA LYS A 143 -1.15 -18.79 -7.70
C LYS A 143 -0.40 -20.12 -7.59
N ALA A 144 0.80 -20.12 -7.02
CA ALA A 144 1.59 -21.33 -6.76
C ALA A 144 1.11 -22.10 -5.51
N GLY A 145 0.09 -21.63 -4.80
CA GLY A 145 -0.43 -22.28 -3.58
C GLY A 145 0.52 -22.24 -2.38
N LYS A 146 1.59 -21.43 -2.41
CA LYS A 146 2.58 -21.33 -1.33
C LYS A 146 2.13 -20.44 -0.17
N ILE A 147 1.27 -19.47 -0.48
CA ILE A 147 0.66 -18.56 0.50
C ILE A 147 -0.84 -18.44 0.23
N ARG A 148 -1.59 -17.97 1.21
CA ARG A 148 -3.05 -17.74 1.15
C ARG A 148 -3.37 -16.30 1.49
N GLY A 149 -4.25 -15.67 0.67
CA GLY A 149 -4.82 -14.36 0.95
C GLY A 149 -5.91 -14.44 2.02
N LEU A 150 -5.82 -13.58 3.02
CA LEU A 150 -6.82 -13.46 4.10
C LEU A 150 -7.75 -12.26 3.89
N ALA A 151 -7.21 -11.15 3.39
CA ALA A 151 -7.98 -9.95 3.04
C ALA A 151 -7.21 -9.09 2.04
N ILE A 152 -7.90 -8.50 1.05
CA ILE A 152 -7.31 -7.59 0.07
C ILE A 152 -7.74 -6.14 0.34
N GLY A 153 -6.82 -5.20 0.14
CA GLY A 153 -7.03 -3.78 0.43
C GLY A 153 -7.77 -2.96 -0.63
N SER A 154 -8.17 -3.56 -1.75
CA SER A 154 -8.97 -2.89 -2.78
C SER A 154 -10.40 -2.61 -2.30
N ALA A 155 -11.07 -1.62 -2.92
CA ALA A 155 -12.46 -1.29 -2.62
C ALA A 155 -13.45 -2.41 -2.99
N GLN A 156 -13.07 -3.28 -3.93
CA GLN A 156 -13.81 -4.45 -4.37
C GLN A 156 -12.88 -5.66 -4.40
N ARG A 157 -13.43 -6.86 -4.35
CA ARG A 157 -12.66 -8.09 -4.50
C ARG A 157 -11.94 -8.13 -5.85
N SER A 158 -10.75 -8.73 -5.87
CA SER A 158 -9.98 -8.89 -7.10
C SER A 158 -10.72 -9.83 -8.07
N LYS A 159 -10.76 -9.46 -9.36
CA LYS A 159 -11.28 -10.34 -10.42
C LYS A 159 -10.39 -11.59 -10.62
N ILE A 160 -9.10 -11.49 -10.26
CA ILE A 160 -8.11 -12.58 -10.41
C ILE A 160 -8.21 -13.57 -9.25
N MET A 161 -8.54 -13.09 -8.04
CA MET A 161 -8.67 -13.86 -6.79
C MET A 161 -9.98 -13.49 -6.07
N PRO A 162 -11.15 -13.82 -6.61
CA PRO A 162 -12.45 -13.35 -6.11
C PRO A 162 -12.82 -13.93 -4.73
N ASP A 163 -12.18 -15.01 -4.33
CA ASP A 163 -12.41 -15.67 -3.04
C ASP A 163 -11.78 -14.90 -1.87
N ILE A 164 -10.86 -13.97 -2.13
CA ILE A 164 -10.24 -13.17 -1.08
C ILE A 164 -11.18 -12.00 -0.74
N PRO A 165 -11.71 -11.92 0.50
CA PRO A 165 -12.56 -10.81 0.90
C PRO A 165 -11.77 -9.50 0.98
N THR A 166 -12.46 -8.36 0.87
CA THR A 166 -11.81 -7.06 1.08
C THR A 166 -11.56 -6.78 2.56
N VAL A 167 -10.62 -5.88 2.85
CA VAL A 167 -10.40 -5.37 4.22
C VAL A 167 -11.70 -4.75 4.76
N ALA A 168 -12.45 -4.03 3.92
CA ALA A 168 -13.75 -3.47 4.30
C ALA A 168 -14.75 -4.53 4.75
N GLU A 169 -14.84 -5.67 4.03
CA GLU A 169 -15.72 -6.78 4.38
C GLU A 169 -15.34 -7.43 5.71
N VAL A 170 -14.06 -7.77 5.90
CA VAL A 170 -13.61 -8.48 7.12
C VAL A 170 -13.63 -7.61 8.38
N LEU A 171 -13.51 -6.29 8.23
CA LEU A 171 -13.56 -5.34 9.34
C LEU A 171 -14.98 -4.79 9.59
N GLY A 172 -15.93 -5.04 8.68
CA GLY A 172 -17.27 -4.43 8.75
C GLY A 172 -17.23 -2.90 8.61
N LYS A 173 -16.26 -2.35 7.87
CA LYS A 173 -16.03 -0.90 7.70
C LYS A 173 -16.16 -0.53 6.22
N PRO A 174 -17.37 -0.20 5.73
CA PRO A 174 -17.59 0.18 4.34
C PRO A 174 -16.68 1.33 3.89
N GLY A 175 -16.09 1.20 2.70
CA GLY A 175 -15.19 2.21 2.14
C GLY A 175 -13.73 2.14 2.63
N MET A 176 -13.42 1.30 3.60
CA MET A 176 -12.05 1.12 4.05
C MET A 176 -11.20 0.43 2.99
N THR A 177 -10.02 0.98 2.73
CA THR A 177 -9.06 0.44 1.77
C THR A 177 -7.65 0.41 2.34
N ALA A 178 -6.84 -0.54 1.89
CA ALA A 178 -5.43 -0.65 2.21
C ALA A 178 -4.64 -0.65 0.90
N VAL A 179 -4.36 0.54 0.37
CA VAL A 179 -3.75 0.75 -0.95
C VAL A 179 -2.52 1.66 -0.86
N VAL A 180 -1.59 1.45 -1.79
CA VAL A 180 -0.54 2.42 -2.09
C VAL A 180 -0.97 3.18 -3.35
N TRP A 181 -1.12 4.49 -3.27
CA TRP A 181 -1.40 5.30 -4.46
C TRP A 181 -0.12 5.91 -5.03
N TYR A 182 -0.15 6.13 -6.34
CA TYR A 182 0.86 6.84 -7.11
C TYR A 182 0.22 7.97 -7.89
N GLY A 183 0.90 9.10 -7.96
CA GLY A 183 0.37 10.28 -8.66
C GLY A 183 1.45 11.30 -8.98
N PHE A 184 1.01 12.35 -9.65
CA PHE A 184 1.84 13.50 -10.00
C PHE A 184 1.42 14.72 -9.20
N LEU A 185 2.42 15.46 -8.74
CA LEU A 185 2.29 16.73 -8.03
C LEU A 185 3.25 17.75 -8.64
N ALA A 186 2.93 19.04 -8.48
CA ALA A 186 3.79 20.16 -8.86
C ALA A 186 4.04 21.05 -7.65
N PRO A 187 4.97 22.03 -7.74
CA PRO A 187 5.09 23.08 -6.75
C PRO A 187 3.78 23.85 -6.58
N LYS A 188 3.55 24.41 -5.39
CA LYS A 188 2.37 25.22 -5.09
C LYS A 188 2.25 26.42 -6.03
N GLY A 189 1.03 26.70 -6.46
CA GLY A 189 0.73 27.88 -7.28
C GLY A 189 0.90 27.65 -8.79
N LEU A 190 0.98 26.39 -9.24
CA LEU A 190 0.94 26.11 -10.68
C LEU A 190 -0.37 26.63 -11.29
N PRO A 191 -0.33 27.37 -12.44
CA PRO A 191 -1.52 27.89 -13.10
C PRO A 191 -2.54 26.79 -13.42
N ALA A 192 -3.82 27.10 -13.24
CA ALA A 192 -4.90 26.09 -13.35
C ALA A 192 -5.02 25.48 -14.75
N ASP A 193 -4.76 26.24 -15.79
CA ASP A 193 -4.74 25.78 -17.19
C ASP A 193 -3.58 24.81 -17.45
N VAL A 194 -2.42 25.03 -16.84
CA VAL A 194 -1.27 24.13 -16.91
C VAL A 194 -1.58 22.82 -16.16
N VAL A 195 -2.19 22.90 -14.96
CA VAL A 195 -2.64 21.72 -14.20
C VAL A 195 -3.60 20.90 -15.04
N ALA A 196 -4.63 21.54 -15.62
CA ALA A 196 -5.63 20.85 -16.43
C ALA A 196 -5.02 20.16 -17.66
N ARG A 197 -4.06 20.81 -18.32
CA ARG A 197 -3.36 20.21 -19.47
C ARG A 197 -2.51 19.04 -19.06
N LEU A 198 -1.74 19.15 -17.98
CA LEU A 198 -0.92 18.06 -17.44
C LEU A 198 -1.79 16.86 -17.02
N ASP A 199 -2.90 17.09 -16.32
CA ASP A 199 -3.85 16.04 -15.93
C ASP A 199 -4.36 15.27 -17.16
N VAL A 200 -4.82 15.98 -18.19
CA VAL A 200 -5.31 15.34 -19.43
C VAL A 200 -4.23 14.51 -20.11
N GLU A 201 -3.02 15.04 -20.29
CA GLU A 201 -1.96 14.33 -21.02
C GLU A 201 -1.40 13.16 -20.21
N ILE A 202 -1.23 13.29 -18.89
CA ILE A 202 -0.81 12.21 -18.02
C ILE A 202 -1.88 11.11 -17.96
N SER A 203 -3.16 11.47 -17.85
CA SER A 203 -4.27 10.51 -17.83
C SER A 203 -4.38 9.74 -19.14
N LYS A 204 -4.21 10.39 -20.30
CA LYS A 204 -4.13 9.74 -21.61
C LYS A 204 -2.95 8.75 -21.68
N ALA A 205 -1.77 9.17 -21.22
CA ALA A 205 -0.60 8.33 -21.19
C ALA A 205 -0.80 7.09 -20.30
N ALA A 206 -1.39 7.28 -19.10
CA ALA A 206 -1.70 6.19 -18.18
C ALA A 206 -2.74 5.21 -18.73
N ALA A 207 -3.72 5.69 -19.50
CA ALA A 207 -4.74 4.88 -20.17
C ALA A 207 -4.27 4.25 -21.50
N SER A 208 -3.03 4.46 -21.90
CA SER A 208 -2.52 3.90 -23.16
C SER A 208 -2.53 2.36 -23.13
N PRO A 209 -2.82 1.67 -24.25
CA PRO A 209 -2.88 0.20 -24.31
C PRO A 209 -1.61 -0.48 -23.78
N ARG A 210 -0.44 0.15 -23.97
CA ARG A 210 0.84 -0.35 -23.49
C ARG A 210 0.90 -0.37 -21.96
N ILE A 211 0.44 0.70 -21.31
CA ILE A 211 0.44 0.81 -19.84
C ILE A 211 -0.62 -0.11 -19.24
N VAL A 212 -1.83 -0.11 -19.79
CA VAL A 212 -2.93 -1.00 -19.35
C VAL A 212 -2.49 -2.47 -19.44
N ALA A 213 -1.94 -2.90 -20.57
CA ALA A 213 -1.45 -4.28 -20.72
C ALA A 213 -0.29 -4.63 -19.76
N ALA A 214 0.53 -3.66 -19.36
CA ALA A 214 1.59 -3.88 -18.38
C ALA A 214 1.01 -4.04 -16.96
N ILE A 215 -0.01 -3.26 -16.61
CA ILE A 215 -0.72 -3.35 -15.32
C ILE A 215 -1.48 -4.68 -15.24
N ASP A 216 -2.22 -5.07 -16.26
CA ASP A 216 -3.00 -6.32 -16.29
C ASP A 216 -2.14 -7.57 -16.09
N LYS A 217 -0.87 -7.54 -16.47
CA LYS A 217 0.07 -8.65 -16.26
C LYS A 217 0.47 -8.84 -14.80
N ILE A 218 0.41 -7.80 -14.00
CA ILE A 218 0.86 -7.83 -12.59
C ILE A 218 -0.30 -7.90 -11.58
N GLY A 219 -1.55 -7.74 -12.02
CA GLY A 219 -2.75 -7.90 -11.20
C GLY A 219 -3.45 -6.62 -10.83
#